data_855b56e3a11418d9e9c1455102f52e5a
#
_entry.id   855b56e3a11418d9e9c1455102f52e5a
#
_cell.length_a   1.000
_cell.length_b   1.000
_cell.length_c   1.000
_cell.angle_alpha   90.00
_cell.angle_beta   90.00
_cell.angle_gamma   90.00
#
_symmetry.space_group_name_H-M   'P 1'
#
loop_
_entity.id
_entity.type
_entity.pdbx_description
1 polymer ?
#
loop_
_entity_poly.entity_id
_entity_poly.type
_entity_poly.pdbx_seq_one_letter_code
_entity_poly.pdbx_strand_id
1 'polypeptide(L)'
;TALAYYLGSAWDLPHGAAVFFGNNLGTGLLNTAGGYALWLGASLALSLPWWALWTSQHQWRGLRLLLALIMVALPPIGIVGWAWPLTSTGLVLPGFGWLGLGLMAFWLVFLASMPASKQAMSVLLAALSFLIFLPVALVQRPDPAPLWQGQDTQLGWGSGSLYWVEMYEHTQALKTYTQPLAPHHNLLLPETVGGEWHAVLPLWRNESARLKAQHSTVLMGVRQTYPQGYDNCLAAIGQHQGIKYCQRVPVPVSMWQPWDQATSAHPHWFSHPVFKLGNKTIAPLICYEELLVWPVLQSFLHHPDLILAPGNSWWSRQTHLPQIQIKAVHAWGRLFGVPVITAMNY
;
A
#
# COMPACT_ATOMS: atom_id res chain seq x y z
N THR A 1 5.37 -22.44 -12.27
CA THR A 1 4.81 -21.18 -12.83
C THR A 1 4.50 -20.16 -11.72
N ALA A 2 3.67 -20.50 -10.69
CA ALA A 2 3.33 -19.57 -9.62
C ALA A 2 4.56 -19.03 -8.88
N LEU A 3 5.49 -19.90 -8.49
CA LEU A 3 6.73 -19.47 -7.82
C LEU A 3 7.53 -18.49 -8.70
N ALA A 4 7.70 -18.79 -10.00
CA ALA A 4 8.41 -17.88 -10.90
C ALA A 4 7.71 -16.52 -11.05
N TYR A 5 6.38 -16.49 -11.00
CA TYR A 5 5.59 -15.27 -11.02
C TYR A 5 5.89 -14.40 -9.79
N TYR A 6 5.82 -14.96 -8.58
CA TYR A 6 6.07 -14.20 -7.35
C TYR A 6 7.53 -13.81 -7.17
N LEU A 7 8.48 -14.68 -7.55
CA LEU A 7 9.89 -14.32 -7.58
C LEU A 7 10.16 -13.15 -8.54
N GLY A 8 9.59 -13.20 -9.75
CA GLY A 8 9.75 -12.14 -10.74
C GLY A 8 9.07 -10.83 -10.37
N SER A 9 7.92 -10.88 -9.67
CA SER A 9 7.17 -9.66 -9.28
C SER A 9 7.88 -8.81 -8.24
N ALA A 10 8.83 -9.37 -7.48
CA ALA A 10 9.58 -8.69 -6.42
C ALA A 10 11.09 -9.03 -6.50
N TRP A 11 11.63 -9.14 -7.71
CA TRP A 11 13.02 -9.57 -7.93
C TRP A 11 14.08 -8.66 -7.26
N ASP A 12 13.77 -7.39 -7.03
CA ASP A 12 14.63 -6.41 -6.36
C ASP A 12 14.52 -6.45 -4.81
N LEU A 13 13.57 -7.21 -4.26
CA LEU A 13 13.34 -7.27 -2.82
C LEU A 13 14.59 -7.68 -2.02
N PRO A 14 15.43 -8.64 -2.47
CA PRO A 14 16.64 -8.99 -1.73
C PRO A 14 17.57 -7.82 -1.49
N HIS A 15 17.74 -6.94 -2.48
CA HIS A 15 18.60 -5.76 -2.36
C HIS A 15 18.02 -4.75 -1.38
N GLY A 16 16.74 -4.37 -1.53
CA GLY A 16 16.08 -3.44 -0.62
C GLY A 16 16.02 -3.97 0.82
N ALA A 17 15.67 -5.24 1.00
CA ALA A 17 15.64 -5.86 2.33
C ALA A 17 17.02 -5.90 2.99
N ALA A 18 18.09 -6.13 2.25
CA ALA A 18 19.45 -6.08 2.78
C ALA A 18 19.81 -4.69 3.33
N VAL A 19 19.37 -3.61 2.67
CA VAL A 19 19.51 -2.23 3.17
C VAL A 19 18.67 -2.02 4.41
N PHE A 20 17.39 -2.44 4.36
CA PHE A 20 16.45 -2.27 5.47
C PHE A 20 16.92 -2.95 6.76
N PHE A 21 17.39 -4.19 6.67
CA PHE A 21 17.88 -4.96 7.83
C PHE A 21 19.34 -4.65 8.20
N GLY A 22 20.04 -3.82 7.43
CA GLY A 22 21.43 -3.48 7.63
C GLY A 22 21.75 -2.95 9.01
N ASN A 23 20.82 -2.21 9.61
CA ASN A 23 20.97 -1.68 10.96
C ASN A 23 20.71 -2.72 12.07
N ASN A 24 19.99 -3.81 11.78
CA ASN A 24 19.58 -4.80 12.78
C ASN A 24 20.45 -6.06 12.77
N LEU A 25 20.94 -6.48 11.60
CA LEU A 25 21.70 -7.73 11.42
C LEU A 25 23.20 -7.51 11.18
N GLY A 26 23.66 -6.26 11.25
CA GLY A 26 25.03 -5.89 10.91
C GLY A 26 25.24 -5.75 9.40
N THR A 27 26.43 -5.44 8.94
CA THR A 27 26.76 -5.28 7.52
C THR A 27 27.26 -6.59 6.90
N GLY A 28 26.90 -6.87 5.65
CA GLY A 28 27.53 -7.91 4.84
C GLY A 28 26.66 -9.11 4.48
N LEU A 29 27.24 -10.31 4.54
CA LEU A 29 26.67 -11.53 3.99
C LEU A 29 25.35 -11.94 4.65
N LEU A 30 25.18 -11.68 5.95
CA LEU A 30 23.97 -12.05 6.71
C LEU A 30 22.76 -11.24 6.26
N ASN A 31 22.91 -9.94 5.99
CA ASN A 31 21.81 -9.10 5.50
C ASN A 31 21.36 -9.52 4.10
N THR A 32 22.33 -9.78 3.24
CA THR A 32 22.07 -10.27 1.89
C THR A 32 21.34 -11.62 1.94
N ALA A 33 21.84 -12.57 2.75
CA ALA A 33 21.19 -13.86 2.94
C ALA A 33 19.77 -13.72 3.52
N GLY A 34 19.56 -12.82 4.48
CA GLY A 34 18.24 -12.49 5.04
C GLY A 34 17.29 -11.94 3.99
N GLY A 35 17.75 -11.04 3.12
CA GLY A 35 16.97 -10.50 2.01
C GLY A 35 16.52 -11.59 1.02
N TYR A 36 17.41 -12.49 0.62
CA TYR A 36 17.06 -13.64 -0.22
C TYR A 36 16.13 -14.62 0.49
N ALA A 37 16.34 -14.89 1.79
CA ALA A 37 15.46 -15.77 2.57
C ALA A 37 14.04 -15.22 2.66
N LEU A 38 13.88 -13.90 2.88
CA LEU A 38 12.59 -13.23 2.88
C LEU A 38 11.91 -13.33 1.52
N TRP A 39 12.62 -13.01 0.45
CA TRP A 39 12.10 -13.07 -0.92
C TRP A 39 11.65 -14.48 -1.33
N LEU A 40 12.48 -15.49 -1.07
CA LEU A 40 12.14 -16.89 -1.34
C LEU A 40 10.98 -17.37 -0.46
N GLY A 41 11.04 -17.11 0.85
CA GLY A 41 10.03 -17.54 1.81
C GLY A 41 8.66 -16.96 1.49
N ALA A 42 8.57 -15.67 1.22
CA ALA A 42 7.32 -15.02 0.84
C ALA A 42 6.79 -15.53 -0.50
N SER A 43 7.64 -15.69 -1.52
CA SER A 43 7.24 -16.23 -2.82
C SER A 43 6.76 -17.69 -2.72
N LEU A 44 7.38 -18.50 -1.87
CA LEU A 44 6.92 -19.85 -1.55
C LEU A 44 5.55 -19.83 -0.87
N ALA A 45 5.37 -19.01 0.17
CA ALA A 45 4.10 -18.87 0.89
C ALA A 45 2.96 -18.47 -0.06
N LEU A 46 3.17 -17.48 -0.93
CA LEU A 46 2.21 -17.07 -1.94
C LEU A 46 1.92 -18.14 -3.00
N SER A 47 2.86 -19.06 -3.23
CA SER A 47 2.72 -20.16 -4.19
C SER A 47 1.97 -21.36 -3.62
N LEU A 48 1.90 -21.52 -2.30
CA LEU A 48 1.26 -22.67 -1.65
C LEU A 48 -0.21 -22.88 -2.07
N PRO A 49 -1.10 -21.87 -2.13
CA PRO A 49 -2.48 -22.08 -2.57
C PRO A 49 -2.59 -22.63 -3.98
N TRP A 50 -1.72 -22.17 -4.89
CA TRP A 50 -1.68 -22.61 -6.27
C TRP A 50 -1.24 -24.07 -6.42
N TRP A 51 -0.33 -24.52 -5.56
CA TRP A 51 0.12 -25.91 -5.54
C TRP A 51 -0.91 -26.82 -4.87
N ALA A 52 -1.40 -26.42 -3.71
CA ALA A 52 -2.38 -27.22 -2.95
C ALA A 52 -3.69 -27.43 -3.74
N LEU A 53 -4.10 -26.42 -4.51
CA LEU A 53 -5.31 -26.44 -5.31
C LEU A 53 -5.08 -26.89 -6.77
N TRP A 54 -3.87 -27.31 -7.13
CA TRP A 54 -3.58 -27.81 -8.47
C TRP A 54 -4.43 -29.03 -8.82
N THR A 55 -4.94 -29.10 -10.06
CA THR A 55 -5.68 -30.27 -10.57
C THR A 55 -5.48 -30.44 -12.07
N SER A 56 -5.40 -31.69 -12.51
CA SER A 56 -5.45 -32.04 -13.92
C SER A 56 -6.88 -32.10 -14.50
N GLN A 57 -7.90 -32.18 -13.60
CA GLN A 57 -9.31 -32.29 -13.99
C GLN A 57 -9.86 -30.93 -14.43
N HIS A 58 -10.21 -30.80 -15.71
CA HIS A 58 -10.68 -29.53 -16.31
C HIS A 58 -11.88 -28.92 -15.57
N GLN A 59 -12.85 -29.76 -15.20
CA GLN A 59 -14.07 -29.30 -14.51
C GLN A 59 -13.83 -28.59 -13.20
N TRP A 60 -12.72 -28.87 -12.51
CA TRP A 60 -12.39 -28.25 -11.21
C TRP A 60 -11.36 -27.13 -11.31
N ARG A 61 -10.68 -26.96 -12.47
CA ARG A 61 -9.61 -25.94 -12.59
C ARG A 61 -10.07 -24.53 -12.28
N GLY A 62 -11.22 -24.13 -12.84
CA GLY A 62 -11.77 -22.80 -12.62
C GLY A 62 -12.09 -22.51 -11.17
N LEU A 63 -12.81 -23.45 -10.50
CA LEU A 63 -13.14 -23.28 -9.08
C LEU A 63 -11.88 -23.22 -8.21
N ARG A 64 -10.91 -24.10 -8.45
CA ARG A 64 -9.66 -24.12 -7.67
C ARG A 64 -8.80 -22.89 -7.92
N LEU A 65 -8.77 -22.35 -9.15
CA LEU A 65 -8.16 -21.07 -9.45
C LEU A 65 -8.80 -19.94 -8.64
N LEU A 66 -10.15 -19.87 -8.64
CA LEU A 66 -10.87 -18.85 -7.86
C LEU A 66 -10.55 -18.95 -6.38
N LEU A 67 -10.54 -20.16 -5.82
CA LEU A 67 -10.16 -20.38 -4.42
C LEU A 67 -8.72 -19.94 -4.14
N ALA A 68 -7.76 -20.22 -5.03
CA ALA A 68 -6.38 -19.75 -4.88
C ALA A 68 -6.29 -18.23 -4.92
N LEU A 69 -7.01 -17.55 -5.83
CA LEU A 69 -7.08 -16.09 -5.88
C LEU A 69 -7.63 -15.50 -4.57
N ILE A 70 -8.68 -16.10 -4.00
CA ILE A 70 -9.25 -15.66 -2.72
C ILE A 70 -8.27 -15.90 -1.58
N MET A 71 -7.63 -17.06 -1.51
CA MET A 71 -6.68 -17.37 -0.44
C MET A 71 -5.47 -16.43 -0.42
N VAL A 72 -4.95 -16.05 -1.59
CA VAL A 72 -3.84 -15.09 -1.68
C VAL A 72 -4.28 -13.66 -1.34
N ALA A 73 -5.56 -13.32 -1.55
CA ALA A 73 -6.09 -12.00 -1.24
C ALA A 73 -6.39 -11.78 0.25
N LEU A 74 -6.75 -12.84 0.98
CA LEU A 74 -7.26 -12.75 2.36
C LEU A 74 -6.25 -13.28 3.39
N PRO A 75 -6.25 -12.74 4.62
CA PRO A 75 -5.49 -13.32 5.72
C PRO A 75 -5.83 -14.82 5.95
N PRO A 76 -4.84 -15.68 6.31
CA PRO A 76 -3.47 -15.31 6.71
C PRO A 76 -2.50 -15.10 5.55
N ILE A 77 -2.73 -15.69 4.35
CA ILE A 77 -1.78 -15.61 3.25
C ILE A 77 -1.72 -14.21 2.65
N GLY A 78 -2.86 -13.51 2.56
CA GLY A 78 -2.97 -12.14 2.10
C GLY A 78 -2.22 -11.09 2.93
N ILE A 79 -1.71 -11.44 4.09
CA ILE A 79 -0.78 -10.60 4.87
C ILE A 79 0.55 -10.40 4.12
N VAL A 80 0.96 -11.38 3.33
CA VAL A 80 2.16 -11.33 2.47
C VAL A 80 1.79 -11.01 1.02
N GLY A 81 0.52 -10.86 0.71
CA GLY A 81 -0.14 -10.95 -0.59
C GLY A 81 0.15 -9.87 -1.63
N TRP A 82 1.39 -9.50 -1.88
CA TRP A 82 1.73 -8.61 -2.99
C TRP A 82 1.54 -9.30 -4.35
N ALA A 83 1.50 -8.50 -5.42
CA ALA A 83 1.40 -8.95 -6.80
C ALA A 83 0.18 -9.84 -7.08
N TRP A 84 -0.96 -9.51 -6.49
CA TRP A 84 -2.20 -10.23 -6.80
C TRP A 84 -2.60 -10.03 -8.26
N PRO A 85 -2.86 -11.09 -9.02
CA PRO A 85 -3.10 -10.98 -10.46
C PRO A 85 -4.23 -10.02 -10.85
N LEU A 86 -5.30 -9.94 -10.01
CA LEU A 86 -6.44 -9.06 -10.30
C LEU A 86 -6.18 -7.57 -10.00
N THR A 87 -5.07 -7.19 -9.37
CA THR A 87 -4.68 -5.77 -9.24
C THR A 87 -4.55 -5.10 -10.60
N SER A 88 -4.12 -5.86 -11.63
CA SER A 88 -4.02 -5.39 -13.01
C SER A 88 -5.38 -5.01 -13.64
N THR A 89 -6.50 -5.40 -13.04
CA THR A 89 -7.85 -5.06 -13.53
C THR A 89 -8.05 -3.56 -13.71
N GLY A 90 -7.46 -2.74 -12.86
CA GLY A 90 -7.53 -1.29 -12.97
C GLY A 90 -6.86 -0.71 -14.21
N LEU A 91 -5.97 -1.45 -14.86
CA LEU A 91 -5.35 -1.06 -16.13
C LEU A 91 -6.23 -1.42 -17.32
N VAL A 92 -7.03 -2.47 -17.21
CA VAL A 92 -7.84 -3.04 -18.30
C VAL A 92 -9.29 -2.56 -18.25
N LEU A 93 -9.86 -2.46 -17.04
CA LEU A 93 -11.27 -2.11 -16.79
C LEU A 93 -11.37 -0.93 -15.79
N PRO A 94 -10.80 0.26 -16.11
CA PRO A 94 -10.87 1.42 -15.22
C PRO A 94 -12.31 1.88 -15.03
N GLY A 95 -12.68 2.26 -13.79
CA GLY A 95 -14.02 2.74 -13.43
C GLY A 95 -15.07 1.64 -13.26
N PHE A 96 -14.72 0.38 -13.52
CA PHE A 96 -15.69 -0.72 -13.37
C PHE A 96 -15.79 -1.27 -11.93
N GLY A 97 -14.91 -0.87 -11.02
CA GLY A 97 -14.98 -1.25 -9.60
C GLY A 97 -15.14 -2.75 -9.38
N TRP A 98 -16.09 -3.12 -8.53
CA TRP A 98 -16.39 -4.52 -8.20
C TRP A 98 -16.81 -5.35 -9.43
N LEU A 99 -17.56 -4.75 -10.38
CA LEU A 99 -17.91 -5.42 -11.62
C LEU A 99 -16.67 -5.77 -12.44
N GLY A 100 -15.69 -4.86 -12.51
CA GLY A 100 -14.43 -5.09 -13.20
C GLY A 100 -13.65 -6.26 -12.60
N LEU A 101 -13.56 -6.33 -11.26
CA LEU A 101 -12.93 -7.47 -10.57
C LEU A 101 -13.65 -8.78 -10.87
N GLY A 102 -14.99 -8.78 -10.83
CA GLY A 102 -15.81 -9.94 -11.16
C GLY A 102 -15.61 -10.41 -12.59
N LEU A 103 -15.59 -9.50 -13.56
CA LEU A 103 -15.36 -9.81 -14.97
C LEU A 103 -13.95 -10.39 -15.19
N MET A 104 -12.92 -9.79 -14.60
CA MET A 104 -11.55 -10.31 -14.73
C MET A 104 -11.43 -11.70 -14.07
N ALA A 105 -11.97 -11.89 -12.88
CA ALA A 105 -12.00 -13.19 -12.22
C ALA A 105 -12.74 -14.22 -13.09
N PHE A 106 -13.90 -13.86 -13.64
CA PHE A 106 -14.65 -14.71 -14.56
C PHE A 106 -13.81 -15.13 -15.77
N TRP A 107 -13.14 -14.18 -16.42
CA TRP A 107 -12.27 -14.49 -17.58
C TRP A 107 -11.12 -15.43 -17.21
N LEU A 108 -10.46 -15.23 -16.09
CA LEU A 108 -9.38 -16.12 -15.64
C LEU A 108 -9.92 -17.53 -15.36
N VAL A 109 -11.07 -17.64 -14.68
CA VAL A 109 -11.74 -18.91 -14.39
C VAL A 109 -12.16 -19.60 -15.69
N PHE A 110 -12.78 -18.88 -16.61
CA PHE A 110 -13.19 -19.39 -17.92
C PHE A 110 -12.01 -19.95 -18.72
N LEU A 111 -10.93 -19.18 -18.85
CA LEU A 111 -9.71 -19.61 -19.55
C LEU A 111 -9.08 -20.85 -18.91
N ALA A 112 -9.03 -20.92 -17.59
CA ALA A 112 -8.48 -22.07 -16.87
C ALA A 112 -9.32 -23.34 -17.03
N SER A 113 -10.63 -23.19 -17.21
CA SER A 113 -11.58 -24.31 -17.37
C SER A 113 -11.60 -24.89 -18.78
N MET A 114 -11.02 -24.19 -19.77
CA MET A 114 -11.03 -24.64 -21.15
C MET A 114 -10.02 -25.78 -21.40
N PRO A 115 -10.39 -26.80 -22.19
CA PRO A 115 -9.46 -27.84 -22.66
C PRO A 115 -8.38 -27.22 -23.55
N ALA A 116 -7.19 -27.80 -23.53
CA ALA A 116 -6.02 -27.29 -24.27
C ALA A 116 -6.30 -27.04 -25.76
N SER A 117 -7.11 -27.87 -26.39
CA SER A 117 -7.50 -27.76 -27.82
C SER A 117 -8.33 -26.47 -28.11
N LYS A 118 -8.98 -25.88 -27.11
CA LYS A 118 -9.81 -24.69 -27.26
C LYS A 118 -9.16 -23.43 -26.63
N GLN A 119 -8.01 -23.56 -25.96
CA GLN A 119 -7.38 -22.43 -25.23
C GLN A 119 -7.02 -21.27 -26.16
N ALA A 120 -6.46 -21.53 -27.33
CA ALA A 120 -6.09 -20.49 -28.30
C ALA A 120 -7.31 -19.63 -28.70
N MET A 121 -8.45 -20.29 -29.02
CA MET A 121 -9.70 -19.60 -29.36
C MET A 121 -10.24 -18.83 -28.17
N SER A 122 -10.17 -19.38 -26.96
CA SER A 122 -10.63 -18.70 -25.75
C SER A 122 -9.78 -17.49 -25.40
N VAL A 123 -8.45 -17.56 -25.58
CA VAL A 123 -7.54 -16.41 -25.44
C VAL A 123 -7.88 -15.33 -26.47
N LEU A 124 -8.13 -15.71 -27.72
CA LEU A 124 -8.52 -14.76 -28.76
C LEU A 124 -9.84 -14.08 -28.42
N LEU A 125 -10.86 -14.81 -27.99
CA LEU A 125 -12.15 -14.25 -27.56
C LEU A 125 -12.00 -13.32 -26.34
N ALA A 126 -11.18 -13.70 -25.36
CA ALA A 126 -10.85 -12.83 -24.23
C ALA A 126 -10.17 -11.54 -24.70
N ALA A 127 -9.14 -11.63 -25.55
CA ALA A 127 -8.46 -10.48 -26.09
C ALA A 127 -9.41 -9.54 -26.88
N LEU A 128 -10.28 -10.09 -27.71
CA LEU A 128 -11.29 -9.34 -28.46
C LEU A 128 -12.28 -8.65 -27.53
N SER A 129 -12.74 -9.34 -26.46
CA SER A 129 -13.63 -8.71 -25.48
C SER A 129 -12.96 -7.55 -24.72
N PHE A 130 -11.66 -7.66 -24.38
CA PHE A 130 -10.93 -6.54 -23.79
C PHE A 130 -10.76 -5.35 -24.74
N LEU A 131 -10.66 -5.58 -26.05
CA LEU A 131 -10.61 -4.48 -27.04
C LEU A 131 -11.90 -3.63 -27.03
N ILE A 132 -13.06 -4.21 -26.68
CA ILE A 132 -14.31 -3.47 -26.53
C ILE A 132 -14.22 -2.45 -25.39
N PHE A 133 -13.49 -2.76 -24.32
CA PHE A 133 -13.32 -1.88 -23.16
C PHE A 133 -12.15 -0.91 -23.31
N LEU A 134 -11.29 -1.08 -24.33
CA LEU A 134 -10.11 -0.24 -24.54
C LEU A 134 -10.45 1.27 -24.68
N PRO A 135 -11.48 1.69 -25.44
CA PRO A 135 -11.87 3.10 -25.51
C PRO A 135 -12.23 3.69 -24.15
N VAL A 136 -12.96 2.92 -23.33
CA VAL A 136 -13.33 3.33 -21.96
C VAL A 136 -12.07 3.45 -21.11
N ALA A 137 -11.14 2.49 -21.21
CA ALA A 137 -9.88 2.50 -20.49
C ALA A 137 -8.99 3.70 -20.81
N LEU A 138 -9.04 4.20 -22.04
CA LEU A 138 -8.26 5.36 -22.48
C LEU A 138 -8.88 6.70 -22.05
N VAL A 139 -10.21 6.77 -21.90
CA VAL A 139 -10.94 8.01 -21.59
C VAL A 139 -11.19 8.18 -20.09
N GLN A 140 -11.49 7.09 -19.39
CA GLN A 140 -11.81 7.15 -17.97
C GLN A 140 -10.55 7.46 -17.12
N ARG A 141 -10.57 8.62 -16.49
CA ARG A 141 -9.61 9.02 -15.47
C ARG A 141 -10.37 9.32 -14.18
N PRO A 142 -9.80 9.01 -13.01
CA PRO A 142 -10.39 9.46 -11.75
C PRO A 142 -10.56 10.98 -11.77
N ASP A 143 -11.63 11.47 -11.16
CA ASP A 143 -11.81 12.90 -10.98
C ASP A 143 -10.61 13.50 -10.24
N PRO A 144 -10.11 14.66 -10.66
CA PRO A 144 -9.01 15.30 -9.96
C PRO A 144 -9.46 15.69 -8.55
N ALA A 145 -8.53 15.65 -7.60
CA ALA A 145 -8.72 16.15 -6.25
C ALA A 145 -7.93 17.47 -6.07
N PRO A 146 -8.37 18.58 -6.66
CA PRO A 146 -7.57 19.79 -6.81
C PRO A 146 -7.14 20.44 -5.49
N LEU A 147 -7.88 20.17 -4.41
CA LEU A 147 -7.56 20.67 -3.07
C LEU A 147 -6.62 19.73 -2.29
N TRP A 148 -6.13 18.66 -2.92
CA TRP A 148 -5.24 17.70 -2.30
C TRP A 148 -3.93 17.62 -3.05
N GLN A 149 -2.83 17.60 -2.31
CA GLN A 149 -1.50 17.38 -2.88
C GLN A 149 -0.69 16.46 -1.98
N GLY A 150 0.13 15.62 -2.59
CA GLY A 150 1.14 14.84 -1.91
C GLY A 150 2.51 15.49 -2.09
N GLN A 151 3.35 15.44 -1.07
CA GLN A 151 4.69 15.97 -1.09
C GLN A 151 5.70 14.88 -0.79
N ASP A 152 6.51 14.56 -1.77
CA ASP A 152 7.64 13.67 -1.56
C ASP A 152 8.74 14.36 -0.75
N THR A 153 9.47 13.58 0.04
CA THR A 153 10.59 14.07 0.86
C THR A 153 11.85 13.24 0.62
N GLN A 154 12.99 13.76 1.03
CA GLN A 154 14.29 13.09 0.97
C GLN A 154 14.95 13.15 2.35
N LEU A 155 14.22 12.75 3.37
CA LEU A 155 14.66 12.81 4.77
C LEU A 155 15.37 11.53 5.23
N GLY A 156 15.49 10.54 4.36
CA GLY A 156 16.15 9.27 4.66
C GLY A 156 15.43 8.51 5.78
N TRP A 157 16.20 7.89 6.66
CA TRP A 157 15.66 7.29 7.88
C TRP A 157 15.04 8.40 8.71
N GLY A 158 13.71 8.43 8.79
CA GLY A 158 13.01 9.35 9.67
C GLY A 158 13.54 9.18 11.09
N SER A 159 13.90 10.28 11.76
CA SER A 159 14.57 10.22 13.05
C SER A 159 13.72 9.44 14.06
N GLY A 160 14.06 8.16 14.28
CA GLY A 160 13.66 7.44 15.49
C GLY A 160 14.41 7.96 16.72
N SER A 161 15.18 9.02 16.52
CA SER A 161 15.96 9.66 17.56
C SER A 161 15.03 10.32 18.56
N LEU A 162 15.25 10.00 19.84
CA LEU A 162 14.63 10.69 20.97
C LEU A 162 15.42 11.94 21.36
N TYR A 163 16.51 12.25 20.64
CA TYR A 163 17.27 13.48 20.89
C TYR A 163 16.44 14.69 20.44
N TRP A 164 16.15 15.55 21.40
CA TRP A 164 15.27 16.72 21.21
C TRP A 164 15.73 17.65 20.07
N VAL A 165 17.03 17.84 19.93
CA VAL A 165 17.60 18.69 18.87
C VAL A 165 17.29 18.11 17.48
N GLU A 166 17.52 16.82 17.28
CA GLU A 166 17.25 16.15 16.00
C GLU A 166 15.76 16.16 15.67
N MET A 167 14.88 15.88 16.64
CA MET A 167 13.45 15.98 16.46
C MET A 167 13.00 17.41 16.08
N TYR A 168 13.60 18.40 16.69
CA TYR A 168 13.31 19.80 16.39
C TYR A 168 13.75 20.16 14.97
N GLU A 169 15.00 19.89 14.60
CA GLU A 169 15.54 20.15 13.25
C GLU A 169 14.74 19.44 12.17
N HIS A 170 14.42 18.16 12.37
CA HIS A 170 13.59 17.40 11.46
C HIS A 170 12.17 18.00 11.31
N THR A 171 11.56 18.41 12.42
CA THR A 171 10.25 19.08 12.39
C THR A 171 10.33 20.43 11.66
N GLN A 172 11.41 21.21 11.82
CA GLN A 172 11.59 22.45 11.07
C GLN A 172 11.76 22.17 9.57
N ALA A 173 12.51 21.14 9.19
CA ALA A 173 12.62 20.73 7.79
C ALA A 173 11.25 20.37 7.20
N LEU A 174 10.42 19.63 7.92
CA LEU A 174 9.05 19.29 7.48
C LEU A 174 8.16 20.54 7.32
N LYS A 175 8.30 21.55 8.18
CA LYS A 175 7.52 22.79 8.08
C LYS A 175 7.80 23.55 6.79
N THR A 176 8.97 23.41 6.20
CA THR A 176 9.27 24.06 4.91
C THR A 176 8.33 23.58 3.80
N TYR A 177 7.88 22.32 3.85
CA TYR A 177 6.90 21.78 2.92
C TYR A 177 5.47 22.24 3.18
N THR A 178 5.16 22.64 4.42
CA THR A 178 3.80 23.09 4.79
C THR A 178 3.60 24.59 4.56
N GLN A 179 4.66 25.40 4.58
CA GLN A 179 4.60 26.84 4.41
C GLN A 179 3.96 27.31 3.10
N PRO A 180 4.24 26.70 1.92
CA PRO A 180 3.64 27.15 0.65
C PRO A 180 2.20 26.68 0.45
N LEU A 181 1.61 25.94 1.41
CA LEU A 181 0.26 25.40 1.27
C LEU A 181 -0.77 26.53 1.16
N ALA A 182 -1.52 26.54 0.08
CA ALA A 182 -2.58 27.51 -0.15
C ALA A 182 -3.76 27.29 0.81
N PRO A 183 -4.54 28.36 1.12
CA PRO A 183 -5.78 28.23 1.92
C PRO A 183 -6.73 27.19 1.33
N HIS A 184 -7.45 26.49 2.19
CA HIS A 184 -8.41 25.41 1.86
C HIS A 184 -7.79 24.17 1.22
N HIS A 185 -6.46 24.07 1.12
CA HIS A 185 -5.80 22.88 0.58
C HIS A 185 -5.39 21.90 1.67
N ASN A 186 -5.29 20.63 1.28
CA ASN A 186 -4.82 19.55 2.14
C ASN A 186 -3.50 18.98 1.59
N LEU A 187 -2.56 18.72 2.48
CA LEU A 187 -1.25 18.19 2.15
C LEU A 187 -1.07 16.83 2.79
N LEU A 188 -0.63 15.85 2.00
CA LEU A 188 -0.15 14.57 2.50
C LEU A 188 1.38 14.59 2.53
N LEU A 189 1.96 14.26 3.68
CA LEU A 189 3.37 13.97 3.87
C LEU A 189 3.58 12.46 4.03
N PRO A 190 4.80 11.94 3.75
CA PRO A 190 5.07 10.52 3.76
C PRO A 190 4.89 9.82 5.11
N GLU A 191 5.01 8.48 5.08
CA GLU A 191 4.99 7.61 6.25
C GLU A 191 6.14 7.93 7.20
N THR A 192 5.86 7.94 8.51
CA THR A 192 6.81 8.09 9.65
C THR A 192 7.66 9.36 9.69
N VAL A 193 7.59 10.23 8.68
CA VAL A 193 8.39 11.46 8.65
C VAL A 193 8.08 12.42 9.78
N GLY A 194 6.87 12.36 10.36
CA GLY A 194 6.47 13.18 11.50
C GLY A 194 7.11 12.75 12.83
N GLY A 195 7.77 11.59 12.88
CA GLY A 195 8.45 11.10 14.08
C GLY A 195 7.50 10.61 15.16
N GLU A 196 7.94 10.66 16.43
CA GLU A 196 7.16 10.23 17.60
C GLU A 196 6.09 11.27 17.95
N TRP A 197 4.81 10.91 17.74
CA TRP A 197 3.70 11.87 17.78
C TRP A 197 3.59 12.68 19.05
N HIS A 198 3.64 12.04 20.21
CA HIS A 198 3.52 12.72 21.49
C HIS A 198 4.67 13.72 21.77
N ALA A 199 5.86 13.40 21.30
CA ALA A 199 7.05 14.24 21.48
C ALA A 199 7.05 15.44 20.53
N VAL A 200 6.62 15.25 19.27
CA VAL A 200 6.68 16.32 18.26
C VAL A 200 5.45 17.21 18.23
N LEU A 201 4.31 16.76 18.75
CA LEU A 201 3.04 17.52 18.73
C LEU A 201 3.18 18.97 19.24
N PRO A 202 3.91 19.26 20.35
CA PRO A 202 4.11 20.64 20.81
C PRO A 202 4.82 21.52 19.78
N LEU A 203 5.73 20.95 18.98
CA LEU A 203 6.48 21.68 17.96
C LEU A 203 5.58 22.14 16.81
N TRP A 204 4.46 21.46 16.57
CA TRP A 204 3.50 21.79 15.51
C TRP A 204 2.44 22.81 15.92
N ARG A 205 2.40 23.27 17.18
CA ARG A 205 1.30 24.11 17.70
C ARG A 205 1.07 25.37 16.86
N ASN A 206 2.11 26.15 16.59
CA ASN A 206 1.98 27.40 15.84
C ASN A 206 1.59 27.14 14.39
N GLU A 207 2.20 26.12 13.76
CA GLU A 207 1.90 25.75 12.40
C GLU A 207 0.45 25.21 12.26
N SER A 208 0.01 24.41 13.23
CA SER A 208 -1.37 23.94 13.30
C SER A 208 -2.38 25.09 13.43
N ALA A 209 -2.05 26.11 14.23
CA ALA A 209 -2.89 27.32 14.36
C ALA A 209 -2.97 28.11 13.04
N ARG A 210 -1.84 28.28 12.33
CA ARG A 210 -1.77 28.92 11.01
C ARG A 210 -2.64 28.16 9.99
N LEU A 211 -2.44 26.84 9.88
CA LEU A 211 -3.19 25.97 8.97
C LEU A 211 -4.70 26.01 9.28
N LYS A 212 -5.07 26.01 10.56
CA LYS A 212 -6.47 26.12 10.97
C LYS A 212 -7.09 27.45 10.53
N ALA A 213 -6.38 28.55 10.66
CA ALA A 213 -6.84 29.86 10.21
C ALA A 213 -7.02 29.92 8.68
N GLN A 214 -6.28 29.10 7.93
CA GLN A 214 -6.38 28.96 6.48
C GLN A 214 -7.39 27.89 6.05
N HIS A 215 -8.08 27.24 6.97
CA HIS A 215 -8.95 26.08 6.70
C HIS A 215 -8.24 24.94 5.97
N SER A 216 -6.94 24.77 6.23
CA SER A 216 -6.09 23.76 5.61
C SER A 216 -5.74 22.67 6.60
N THR A 217 -5.43 21.46 6.06
CA THR A 217 -5.02 20.31 6.86
C THR A 217 -3.76 19.71 6.29
N VAL A 218 -2.80 19.38 7.16
CA VAL A 218 -1.65 18.54 6.81
C VAL A 218 -1.83 17.20 7.48
N LEU A 219 -1.72 16.13 6.70
CA LEU A 219 -1.65 14.75 7.19
C LEU A 219 -0.22 14.27 7.03
N MET A 220 0.32 13.64 8.07
CA MET A 220 1.69 13.12 8.07
C MET A 220 1.75 11.76 8.75
N GLY A 221 2.62 10.90 8.24
CA GLY A 221 2.92 9.63 8.91
C GLY A 221 3.69 9.88 10.20
N VAL A 222 3.23 9.28 11.28
CA VAL A 222 3.81 9.40 12.63
C VAL A 222 3.89 8.03 13.30
N ARG A 223 4.75 7.92 14.28
CA ARG A 223 4.81 6.78 15.19
C ARG A 223 4.16 7.15 16.51
N GLN A 224 3.38 6.24 17.07
CA GLN A 224 2.81 6.36 18.40
C GLN A 224 3.26 5.17 19.24
N THR A 225 4.22 5.40 20.12
CA THR A 225 4.81 4.35 20.95
C THR A 225 4.04 4.16 22.24
N TYR A 226 3.92 2.90 22.67
CA TYR A 226 3.28 2.45 23.91
C TYR A 226 4.28 1.64 24.74
N PRO A 227 3.97 1.31 25.99
CA PRO A 227 4.82 0.41 26.80
C PRO A 227 5.05 -0.95 26.14
N GLN A 228 4.12 -1.39 25.30
CA GLN A 228 4.23 -2.63 24.52
C GLN A 228 3.97 -2.28 23.04
N GLY A 229 5.05 -2.16 22.26
CA GLY A 229 4.96 -1.92 20.83
C GLY A 229 4.59 -0.50 20.42
N TYR A 230 4.14 -0.34 19.19
CA TYR A 230 3.79 0.95 18.61
C TYR A 230 2.73 0.83 17.52
N ASP A 231 2.09 1.95 17.21
CA ASP A 231 1.28 2.12 16.02
C ASP A 231 1.99 3.01 14.99
N ASN A 232 1.93 2.62 13.73
CA ASN A 232 2.31 3.45 12.59
C ASN A 232 1.05 4.15 12.08
N CYS A 233 0.95 5.45 12.26
CA CYS A 233 -0.30 6.17 12.09
C CYS A 233 -0.19 7.36 11.13
N LEU A 234 -1.33 7.81 10.65
CA LEU A 234 -1.52 9.06 9.92
C LEU A 234 -2.17 10.07 10.88
N ALA A 235 -1.43 11.12 11.22
CA ALA A 235 -1.89 12.22 12.07
C ALA A 235 -2.23 13.46 11.26
N ALA A 236 -3.21 14.23 11.70
CA ALA A 236 -3.61 15.49 11.10
C ALA A 236 -3.28 16.67 12.02
N ILE A 237 -2.87 17.80 11.41
CA ILE A 237 -2.74 19.11 12.04
C ILE A 237 -3.46 20.18 11.21
N GLY A 238 -3.85 21.26 11.82
CA GLY A 238 -4.55 22.37 11.15
C GLY A 238 -6.05 22.36 11.41
N GLN A 239 -6.87 22.44 10.35
CA GLN A 239 -8.34 22.43 10.44
C GLN A 239 -8.86 21.16 11.11
N HIS A 240 -8.29 20.03 10.76
CA HIS A 240 -8.53 18.74 11.41
C HIS A 240 -7.28 18.38 12.23
N GLN A 241 -7.46 17.71 13.38
CA GLN A 241 -6.37 17.41 14.30
C GLN A 241 -6.44 15.99 14.84
N GLY A 242 -5.29 15.48 15.29
CA GLY A 242 -5.16 14.17 15.95
C GLY A 242 -4.97 13.00 15.00
N ILE A 243 -4.80 11.83 15.57
CA ILE A 243 -4.65 10.57 14.81
C ILE A 243 -5.94 10.29 14.03
N LYS A 244 -5.80 10.00 12.75
CA LYS A 244 -6.92 9.69 11.83
C LYS A 244 -6.99 8.23 11.47
N TYR A 245 -5.84 7.58 11.39
CA TYR A 245 -5.74 6.21 10.97
C TYR A 245 -4.45 5.59 11.50
N CYS A 246 -4.47 4.30 11.84
CA CYS A 246 -3.28 3.52 12.11
C CYS A 246 -3.23 2.29 11.19
N GLN A 247 -2.04 1.94 10.76
CA GLN A 247 -1.78 0.91 9.77
C GLN A 247 -2.41 -0.43 10.20
N ARG A 248 -3.23 -1.01 9.33
CA ARG A 248 -3.92 -2.28 9.60
C ARG A 248 -3.01 -3.49 9.43
N VAL A 249 -2.12 -3.41 8.43
CA VAL A 249 -1.25 -4.51 8.04
C VAL A 249 0.20 -4.03 8.03
N PRO A 250 0.86 -4.00 9.21
CA PRO A 250 2.29 -3.70 9.27
C PRO A 250 3.10 -4.81 8.60
N VAL A 251 4.30 -4.45 8.10
CA VAL A 251 5.17 -5.39 7.38
C VAL A 251 5.54 -6.57 8.27
N PRO A 252 5.22 -7.82 7.87
CA PRO A 252 5.58 -9.00 8.66
C PRO A 252 7.10 -9.12 8.84
N VAL A 253 7.52 -9.65 9.99
CA VAL A 253 8.91 -9.90 10.38
C VAL A 253 9.69 -8.62 10.69
N SER A 254 9.45 -7.51 10.01
CA SER A 254 10.18 -6.26 10.24
C SER A 254 9.46 -5.31 11.19
N MET A 255 8.18 -5.05 10.96
CA MET A 255 7.37 -4.18 11.83
C MET A 255 6.52 -5.01 12.79
N TRP A 256 5.77 -5.98 12.28
CA TRP A 256 4.98 -6.90 13.08
C TRP A 256 5.79 -8.14 13.44
N GLN A 257 6.09 -8.27 14.72
CA GLN A 257 6.91 -9.32 15.33
C GLN A 257 6.16 -9.93 16.51
N PRO A 258 5.27 -10.92 16.29
CA PRO A 258 4.44 -11.48 17.37
C PRO A 258 5.24 -12.14 18.50
N TRP A 259 6.52 -12.44 18.27
CA TRP A 259 7.47 -12.98 19.24
C TRP A 259 8.18 -11.91 20.08
N ASP A 260 8.12 -10.63 19.70
CA ASP A 260 8.71 -9.50 20.45
C ASP A 260 7.71 -8.34 20.51
N GLN A 261 6.82 -8.38 21.49
CA GLN A 261 5.76 -7.40 21.67
C GLN A 261 6.28 -6.01 22.01
N ALA A 262 7.48 -5.90 22.59
CA ALA A 262 8.02 -4.61 23.02
C ALA A 262 8.40 -3.70 21.85
N THR A 263 8.84 -4.28 20.73
CA THR A 263 9.28 -3.55 19.54
C THR A 263 8.35 -3.69 18.35
N SER A 264 7.30 -4.51 18.47
CA SER A 264 6.36 -4.83 17.39
C SER A 264 5.40 -3.69 17.11
N ALA A 265 5.09 -3.47 15.83
CA ALA A 265 3.91 -2.71 15.44
C ALA A 265 2.62 -3.50 15.75
N HIS A 266 1.58 -2.80 16.20
CA HIS A 266 0.28 -3.42 16.43
C HIS A 266 -0.47 -3.58 15.10
N PRO A 267 -0.93 -4.80 14.76
CA PRO A 267 -1.79 -5.01 13.61
C PRO A 267 -3.25 -4.68 13.94
N HIS A 268 -3.93 -4.04 13.00
CA HIS A 268 -5.35 -3.67 13.12
C HIS A 268 -6.19 -4.31 11.99
N TRP A 269 -6.02 -5.60 11.73
CA TRP A 269 -6.48 -6.36 10.56
C TRP A 269 -7.90 -6.04 10.07
N PHE A 270 -8.82 -5.73 10.99
CA PHE A 270 -10.24 -5.59 10.69
C PHE A 270 -10.83 -4.25 11.10
N SER A 271 -10.00 -3.28 11.53
CA SER A 271 -10.47 -2.00 12.06
C SER A 271 -10.21 -0.84 11.11
N HIS A 272 -11.02 0.21 11.24
CA HIS A 272 -10.83 1.53 10.64
C HIS A 272 -10.44 1.57 9.15
N PRO A 273 -11.21 0.92 8.25
CA PRO A 273 -10.84 0.86 6.83
C PRO A 273 -10.88 2.22 6.12
N VAL A 274 -11.61 3.20 6.68
CA VAL A 274 -11.73 4.57 6.18
C VAL A 274 -11.84 5.56 7.35
N PHE A 275 -11.55 6.83 7.09
CA PHE A 275 -11.89 7.94 7.99
C PHE A 275 -12.55 9.09 7.24
N LYS A 276 -13.20 10.00 7.97
CA LYS A 276 -13.80 11.20 7.38
C LYS A 276 -12.93 12.44 7.63
N LEU A 277 -12.79 13.25 6.58
CA LEU A 277 -12.20 14.57 6.65
C LEU A 277 -13.13 15.57 5.95
N GLY A 278 -13.82 16.38 6.72
CA GLY A 278 -14.96 17.17 6.22
C GLY A 278 -16.05 16.25 5.67
N ASN A 279 -16.46 16.47 4.43
CA ASN A 279 -17.49 15.68 3.73
C ASN A 279 -16.90 14.49 2.95
N LYS A 280 -15.58 14.31 2.96
CA LYS A 280 -14.91 13.23 2.21
C LYS A 280 -14.67 12.01 3.06
N THR A 281 -14.96 10.84 2.50
CA THR A 281 -14.56 9.54 3.03
C THR A 281 -13.24 9.14 2.41
N ILE A 282 -12.23 8.90 3.23
CA ILE A 282 -10.85 8.68 2.80
C ILE A 282 -10.44 7.25 3.09
N ALA A 283 -9.88 6.58 2.08
CA ALA A 283 -9.20 5.29 2.21
C ALA A 283 -7.70 5.52 2.42
N PRO A 284 -7.18 5.38 3.64
CA PRO A 284 -5.74 5.41 3.87
C PRO A 284 -5.14 4.04 3.58
N LEU A 285 -3.98 4.04 2.92
CA LEU A 285 -3.16 2.87 2.65
C LEU A 285 -1.71 3.25 2.95
N ILE A 286 -1.21 2.87 4.11
CA ILE A 286 0.16 3.25 4.52
C ILE A 286 1.15 2.22 3.97
N CYS A 287 2.05 2.67 3.11
CA CYS A 287 3.25 1.95 2.66
C CYS A 287 2.92 0.53 2.14
N TYR A 288 3.22 -0.50 2.91
CA TYR A 288 3.01 -1.89 2.56
C TYR A 288 1.55 -2.21 2.18
N GLU A 289 0.57 -1.54 2.79
CA GLU A 289 -0.86 -1.74 2.47
C GLU A 289 -1.21 -1.42 1.03
N GLU A 290 -0.45 -0.56 0.36
CA GLU A 290 -0.63 -0.21 -1.05
C GLU A 290 -0.42 -1.40 -1.99
N LEU A 291 0.37 -2.39 -1.56
CA LEU A 291 0.66 -3.63 -2.29
C LEU A 291 -0.34 -4.74 -2.02
N LEU A 292 -1.13 -4.62 -0.94
CA LEU A 292 -1.99 -5.69 -0.44
C LEU A 292 -3.43 -5.53 -0.94
N VAL A 293 -4.10 -6.66 -1.11
CA VAL A 293 -5.49 -6.72 -1.56
C VAL A 293 -6.47 -6.45 -0.42
N TRP A 294 -6.24 -7.12 0.73
CA TRP A 294 -7.17 -7.11 1.86
C TRP A 294 -7.50 -5.69 2.37
N PRO A 295 -6.52 -4.82 2.70
CA PRO A 295 -6.81 -3.47 3.17
C PRO A 295 -7.51 -2.62 2.09
N VAL A 296 -7.17 -2.81 0.81
CA VAL A 296 -7.83 -2.10 -0.29
C VAL A 296 -9.30 -2.48 -0.36
N LEU A 297 -9.62 -3.78 -0.46
CA LEU A 297 -11.00 -4.23 -0.59
C LEU A 297 -11.84 -3.85 0.62
N GLN A 298 -11.29 -3.95 1.85
CA GLN A 298 -11.97 -3.45 3.05
C GLN A 298 -12.35 -1.98 2.92
N SER A 299 -11.42 -1.12 2.48
CA SER A 299 -11.69 0.32 2.32
C SER A 299 -12.76 0.57 1.28
N PHE A 300 -12.75 -0.16 0.16
CA PHE A 300 -13.73 0.04 -0.92
C PHE A 300 -15.13 -0.50 -0.64
N LEU A 301 -15.31 -1.31 0.40
CA LEU A 301 -16.66 -1.62 0.94
C LEU A 301 -17.36 -0.38 1.52
N HIS A 302 -16.60 0.67 1.84
CA HIS A 302 -17.12 1.93 2.40
C HIS A 302 -17.19 3.08 1.40
N HIS A 303 -17.05 2.81 0.11
CA HIS A 303 -17.16 3.79 -0.98
C HIS A 303 -16.33 5.07 -0.74
N PRO A 304 -15.00 4.99 -0.63
CA PRO A 304 -14.17 6.16 -0.39
C PRO A 304 -14.17 7.11 -1.60
N ASP A 305 -14.04 8.41 -1.31
CA ASP A 305 -13.91 9.48 -2.31
C ASP A 305 -12.46 9.71 -2.75
N LEU A 306 -11.49 9.23 -1.96
CA LEU A 306 -10.06 9.52 -2.11
C LEU A 306 -9.22 8.42 -1.49
N ILE A 307 -8.11 8.07 -2.13
CA ILE A 307 -7.06 7.24 -1.55
C ILE A 307 -5.90 8.15 -1.12
N LEU A 308 -5.44 8.01 0.13
CA LEU A 308 -4.19 8.57 0.60
C LEU A 308 -3.16 7.45 0.78
N ALA A 309 -2.03 7.58 0.10
CA ALA A 309 -1.00 6.56 0.02
C ALA A 309 0.36 7.12 0.44
N PRO A 310 0.60 7.31 1.75
CA PRO A 310 1.90 7.70 2.27
C PRO A 310 2.82 6.49 2.40
N GLY A 311 4.02 6.58 1.84
CA GLY A 311 5.01 5.52 1.93
C GLY A 311 6.39 6.01 2.38
N ASN A 312 7.24 5.08 2.79
CA ASN A 312 8.62 5.35 3.18
C ASN A 312 9.56 4.34 2.51
N SER A 313 10.27 4.80 1.50
CA SER A 313 11.05 3.99 0.58
C SER A 313 12.56 4.31 0.61
N TRP A 314 13.05 4.99 1.65
CA TRP A 314 14.47 5.35 1.76
C TRP A 314 15.40 4.13 1.59
N TRP A 315 14.98 2.96 2.08
CA TRP A 315 15.71 1.69 2.03
C TRP A 315 15.70 1.02 0.65
N SER A 316 14.71 1.34 -0.18
CA SER A 316 14.50 0.75 -1.50
C SER A 316 14.66 1.75 -2.64
N ARG A 317 15.23 2.93 -2.35
CA ARG A 317 15.39 4.03 -3.31
C ARG A 317 16.08 3.61 -4.63
N GLN A 318 17.05 2.70 -4.55
CA GLN A 318 17.80 2.20 -5.71
C GLN A 318 17.15 0.98 -6.39
N THR A 319 15.92 0.63 -6.02
CA THR A 319 15.18 -0.51 -6.57
C THR A 319 13.93 -0.04 -7.31
N HIS A 320 13.24 -0.98 -7.95
CA HIS A 320 11.93 -0.70 -8.60
C HIS A 320 10.75 -0.79 -7.61
N LEU A 321 10.98 -1.17 -6.35
CA LEU A 321 9.92 -1.38 -5.36
C LEU A 321 9.02 -0.16 -5.14
N PRO A 322 9.55 1.08 -4.99
CA PRO A 322 8.70 2.27 -4.83
C PRO A 322 7.76 2.49 -6.02
N GLN A 323 8.27 2.27 -7.24
CA GLN A 323 7.45 2.43 -8.45
C GLN A 323 6.39 1.34 -8.59
N ILE A 324 6.69 0.10 -8.16
CA ILE A 324 5.71 -0.99 -8.12
C ILE A 324 4.59 -0.65 -7.14
N GLN A 325 4.92 -0.13 -5.96
CA GLN A 325 3.98 0.31 -4.94
C GLN A 325 3.05 1.40 -5.46
N ILE A 326 3.60 2.48 -6.02
CA ILE A 326 2.84 3.58 -6.62
C ILE A 326 1.94 3.08 -7.76
N LYS A 327 2.45 2.22 -8.65
CA LYS A 327 1.64 1.65 -9.75
C LYS A 327 0.50 0.78 -9.23
N ALA A 328 0.72 0.00 -8.17
CA ALA A 328 -0.31 -0.85 -7.58
C ALA A 328 -1.46 -0.02 -7.01
N VAL A 329 -1.17 1.00 -6.21
CA VAL A 329 -2.22 1.85 -5.64
C VAL A 329 -2.96 2.66 -6.70
N HIS A 330 -2.27 3.14 -7.74
CA HIS A 330 -2.92 3.81 -8.87
C HIS A 330 -3.80 2.86 -9.69
N ALA A 331 -3.44 1.59 -9.83
CA ALA A 331 -4.30 0.60 -10.48
C ALA A 331 -5.62 0.43 -9.71
N TRP A 332 -5.58 0.40 -8.37
CA TRP A 332 -6.77 0.40 -7.53
C TRP A 332 -7.60 1.67 -7.69
N GLY A 333 -6.98 2.85 -7.63
CA GLY A 333 -7.66 4.13 -7.87
C GLY A 333 -8.37 4.16 -9.23
N ARG A 334 -7.69 3.70 -10.29
CA ARG A 334 -8.28 3.61 -11.63
C ARG A 334 -9.45 2.63 -11.69
N LEU A 335 -9.32 1.46 -11.07
CA LEU A 335 -10.39 0.45 -11.07
C LEU A 335 -11.69 1.00 -10.50
N PHE A 336 -11.60 1.71 -9.37
CA PHE A 336 -12.75 2.24 -8.67
C PHE A 336 -13.13 3.68 -9.06
N GLY A 337 -12.38 4.31 -9.97
CA GLY A 337 -12.63 5.69 -10.40
C GLY A 337 -12.35 6.73 -9.31
N VAL A 338 -11.43 6.44 -8.38
CA VAL A 338 -11.13 7.26 -7.20
C VAL A 338 -9.72 7.86 -7.33
N PRO A 339 -9.52 9.18 -7.10
CA PRO A 339 -8.19 9.79 -7.14
C PRO A 339 -7.28 9.22 -6.05
N VAL A 340 -5.98 9.22 -6.35
CA VAL A 340 -4.93 8.75 -5.45
C VAL A 340 -3.96 9.90 -5.21
N ILE A 341 -3.69 10.19 -3.94
CA ILE A 341 -2.65 11.12 -3.52
C ILE A 341 -1.53 10.30 -2.88
N THR A 342 -0.36 10.33 -3.48
CA THR A 342 0.84 9.64 -2.97
C THR A 342 1.80 10.63 -2.35
N ALA A 343 2.54 10.21 -1.34
CA ALA A 343 3.65 10.94 -0.75
C ALA A 343 4.71 9.95 -0.30
N MET A 344 5.91 10.03 -0.85
CA MET A 344 6.99 9.08 -0.61
C MET A 344 8.19 9.76 0.03
N ASN A 345 8.81 9.10 1.01
CA ASN A 345 10.11 9.49 1.55
C ASN A 345 11.20 8.61 0.93
N TYR A 346 12.18 9.25 0.29
CA TYR A 346 13.29 8.58 -0.40
C TYR A 346 14.61 8.73 0.33
#